data_3404f53f8cda03425caabffc295114bf
#
_entry.id   3404f53f8cda03425caabffc295114bf
#
_cell.length_a   1.000
_cell.length_b   1.000
_cell.length_c   1.000
_cell.angle_alpha   90.00
_cell.angle_beta   90.00
_cell.angle_gamma   90.00
#
_symmetry.space_group_name_H-M   'P 1'
#
loop_
_entity.id
_entity.type
_entity.pdbx_description
1 polymer ?
#
loop_
_entity_poly.entity_id
_entity_poly.type
_entity_poly.pdbx_seq_one_letter_code
_entity_poly.pdbx_strand_id
1 'polypeptide(L)' 'MDEEKIRSAFEKEGIDKEIKCPDAFAISEKYGISKTDIARFCNIHGVKIRSCQLGCFK' A
#
# COMPACT_ATOMS: atom_id res chain seq x y z
N MET A 1 -0.26 -13.84 -1.20
CA MET A 1 0.27 -12.47 -1.08
C MET A 1 1.78 -12.52 -1.06
N ASP A 2 2.42 -11.69 -1.87
CA ASP A 2 3.88 -11.64 -1.96
C ASP A 2 4.39 -10.46 -1.15
N GLU A 3 4.72 -10.69 0.10
CA GLU A 3 5.15 -9.63 1.00
C GLU A 3 6.47 -9.00 0.58
N GLU A 4 7.39 -9.78 0.07
CA GLU A 4 8.67 -9.24 -0.38
C GLU A 4 8.49 -8.26 -1.53
N LYS A 5 7.63 -8.60 -2.45
CA LYS A 5 7.34 -7.73 -3.60
C LYS A 5 6.71 -6.42 -3.14
N ILE A 6 5.76 -6.50 -2.24
CA ILE A 6 5.08 -5.32 -1.71
C ILE A 6 6.07 -4.47 -0.93
N ARG A 7 6.87 -5.09 -0.09
CA ARG A 7 7.87 -4.39 0.69
C ARG A 7 8.88 -3.67 -0.20
N SER A 8 9.35 -4.36 -1.23
CA SER A 8 10.28 -3.77 -2.17
C SER A 8 9.67 -2.57 -2.88
N ALA A 9 8.41 -2.69 -3.28
CA ALA A 9 7.69 -1.59 -3.90
C ALA A 9 7.58 -0.39 -2.97
N PHE A 10 7.28 -0.63 -1.71
CA PHE A 10 7.17 0.43 -0.71
C PHE A 10 8.51 1.13 -0.52
N GLU A 11 9.60 0.37 -0.47
CA GLU A 11 10.93 0.96 -0.33
C GLU A 11 11.27 1.85 -1.51
N LYS A 12 10.97 1.40 -2.71
CA LYS A 12 11.24 2.17 -3.92
C LYS A 12 10.43 3.45 -3.99
N GLU A 13 9.23 3.43 -3.43
CA GLU A 13 8.36 4.62 -3.41
C GLU A 13 8.58 5.49 -2.18
N GLY A 14 9.50 5.11 -1.32
CA GLY A 14 9.81 5.88 -0.12
C GLY A 14 8.73 5.82 0.93
N ILE A 15 7.97 4.75 0.96
CA ILE A 15 6.89 4.55 1.93
C ILE A 15 7.46 3.84 3.15
N ASP A 16 7.18 4.38 4.33
CA ASP A 16 7.68 3.81 5.58
C ASP A 16 6.51 3.38 6.47
N LYS A 17 6.02 4.27 7.30
CA LYS A 17 4.95 3.94 8.26
C LYS A 17 3.58 4.35 7.76
N GLU A 18 3.52 5.16 6.74
CA GLU A 18 2.28 5.67 6.20
C GLU A 18 2.31 5.59 4.69
N ILE A 19 1.15 5.40 4.11
CA ILE A 19 0.98 5.43 2.67
C ILE A 19 -0.26 6.25 2.35
N LYS A 20 -0.18 7.03 1.29
CA LYS A 20 -1.33 7.80 0.83
C LYS A 20 -2.16 6.94 -0.11
N CYS A 21 -3.46 7.15 -0.10
CA CYS A 21 -4.36 6.38 -0.95
C CYS A 21 -3.96 6.41 -2.43
N PRO A 22 -3.62 7.58 -3.02
CA PRO A 22 -3.13 7.60 -4.40
C PRO A 22 -1.86 6.78 -4.61
N ASP A 23 -0.99 6.77 -3.62
CA ASP A 23 0.25 5.97 -3.72
C ASP A 23 -0.06 4.48 -3.74
N ALA A 24 -1.03 4.04 -2.93
CA ALA A 24 -1.43 2.65 -2.92
C ALA A 24 -1.96 2.22 -4.28
N PHE A 25 -2.78 3.04 -4.92
CA PHE A 25 -3.29 2.75 -6.25
C PHE A 25 -2.17 2.73 -7.29
N ALA A 26 -1.24 3.67 -7.20
CA ALA A 26 -0.10 3.72 -8.11
C ALA A 26 0.76 2.47 -8.00
N ILE A 27 1.03 2.03 -6.78
CA ILE A 27 1.80 0.81 -6.54
C ILE A 27 1.06 -0.40 -7.09
N SER A 28 -0.24 -0.46 -6.85
CA SER A 28 -1.06 -1.55 -7.35
C SER A 28 -0.93 -1.70 -8.86
N GLU A 29 -1.03 -0.59 -9.59
CA GLU A 29 -0.93 -0.62 -11.05
C GLU A 29 0.50 -0.81 -11.54
N LYS A 30 1.44 -0.10 -10.92
CA LYS A 30 2.82 -0.08 -11.37
C LYS A 30 3.52 -1.43 -11.16
N TYR A 31 3.24 -2.07 -10.06
CA TYR A 31 3.89 -3.34 -9.71
C TYR A 31 2.99 -4.55 -9.89
N GLY A 32 1.77 -4.34 -10.34
CA GLY A 32 0.84 -5.44 -10.54
C GLY A 32 0.44 -6.14 -9.25
N ILE A 33 0.29 -5.39 -8.18
CA ILE A 33 -0.07 -5.91 -6.87
C ILE A 33 -1.54 -5.62 -6.61
N SER A 34 -2.28 -6.61 -6.08
CA SER A 34 -3.67 -6.42 -5.74
C SER A 34 -3.83 -5.38 -4.63
N LYS A 35 -4.84 -4.54 -4.75
CA LYS A 35 -5.14 -3.55 -3.71
C LYS A 35 -5.44 -4.23 -2.38
N THR A 36 -6.09 -5.37 -2.43
CA THR A 36 -6.38 -6.16 -1.23
C THR A 36 -5.09 -6.61 -0.56
N ASP A 37 -4.11 -7.03 -1.35
CA ASP A 37 -2.82 -7.45 -0.81
C ASP A 37 -2.09 -6.28 -0.17
N ILE A 38 -2.14 -5.11 -0.79
CA ILE A 38 -1.53 -3.91 -0.23
C ILE A 38 -2.18 -3.56 1.11
N ALA A 39 -3.50 -3.62 1.17
CA ALA A 39 -4.23 -3.34 2.41
C ALA A 39 -3.85 -4.32 3.50
N ARG A 40 -3.75 -5.60 3.16
CA ARG A 40 -3.33 -6.62 4.12
C ARG A 40 -1.93 -6.37 4.63
N PHE A 41 -1.01 -6.07 3.72
CA PHE A 41 0.36 -5.77 4.09
C PHE A 41 0.41 -4.61 5.07
N CYS A 42 -0.31 -3.54 4.76
CA CYS A 42 -0.37 -2.37 5.62
C CYS A 42 -0.91 -2.73 7.02
N ASN A 43 -1.94 -3.57 7.06
CA ASN A 43 -2.54 -3.99 8.31
C ASN A 43 -1.57 -4.85 9.14
N ILE A 44 -0.89 -5.77 8.51
CA ILE A 44 0.06 -6.67 9.18
C ILE A 44 1.25 -5.89 9.75
N HIS A 45 1.76 -4.94 9.00
CA HIS A 45 2.96 -4.20 9.36
C HIS A 45 2.68 -2.86 10.03
N GLY A 46 1.42 -2.55 10.29
CA GLY A 46 1.05 -1.33 10.96
C GLY A 46 1.24 -0.06 10.13
N VAL A 47 1.21 -0.19 8.82
CA VAL A 47 1.30 0.96 7.92
C VAL A 47 -0.08 1.62 7.84
N LYS A 48 -0.13 2.91 8.12
CA LYS A 48 -1.39 3.65 8.08
C LYS A 48 -1.68 4.18 6.69
N ILE A 49 -2.91 4.02 6.26
CA ILE A 49 -3.37 4.53 4.98
C ILE A 49 -4.01 5.89 5.22
N ARG A 50 -3.44 6.91 4.60
CA ARG A 50 -3.89 8.29 4.78
C ARG A 50 -4.43 8.87 3.49
N SER A 51 -5.01 10.07 3.59
CA SER A 51 -5.58 10.78 2.44
C SER A 51 -6.69 10.01 1.75
N CYS A 52 -7.38 9.19 2.51
CA CYS A 52 -8.49 8.40 1.98
C CYS A 52 -9.80 9.09 2.33
N GLN A 53 -10.02 10.25 1.71
CA GLN A 53 -11.16 11.11 2.03
C GLN A 53 -12.50 10.46 1.74
N LEU A 54 -12.53 9.57 0.78
CA LEU A 54 -13.77 8.92 0.40
C LEU A 54 -13.99 7.59 1.11
N GLY A 55 -13.12 7.27 2.05
CA GLY A 55 -13.24 6.04 2.81
C GLY A 55 -13.03 4.79 1.99
N CYS A 56 -12.15 4.85 1.00
CA CYS A 56 -11.95 3.73 0.10
C CYS A 56 -11.34 2.49 0.77
N PHE A 57 -10.88 2.63 1.98
CA PHE A 57 -10.31 1.51 2.74
C PHE A 57 -11.04 1.26 4.05
N LYS A 58 -12.22 1.74 4.13
CA LYS A 58 -13.01 1.45 5.32
C LYS A 58 -13.42 0.00 5.38
#